data_edee1e5810aa62eeace538083c5059e0
#
_entry.id   edee1e5810aa62eeace538083c5059e0
#
_cell.length_a   1.000
_cell.length_b   1.000
_cell.length_c   1.000
_cell.angle_alpha   90.00
_cell.angle_beta   90.00
_cell.angle_gamma   90.00
#
_symmetry.space_group_name_H-M   'P 1'
#
loop_
_entity.id
_entity.type
_entity.pdbx_description
1 polymer ?
#
loop_
_entity_poly.entity_id
_entity_poly.type
_entity_poly.pdbx_seq_one_letter_code
_entity_poly.pdbx_strand_id
1 'polypeptide(L)'
;ADDPSVGFVYPKDGTSAVPDGVALVKGCPNEENAKLFIDFVTSKECQTEQSQNWGRRPVRSDMEVGDGMAKLDDLVLVDYDFDWAANEKEANIEHFNDIMVD
;
A
#
# COMPACT_ATOMS: atom_id res chain seq x y z
N ALA A 1 -13.09 1.66 9.84
CA ALA A 1 -14.41 2.26 9.62
C ALA A 1 -15.37 1.61 10.59
N ASP A 2 -15.94 2.41 11.50
CA ASP A 2 -16.80 1.91 12.60
C ASP A 2 -18.27 1.83 12.20
N ASP A 3 -18.56 1.74 10.90
CA ASP A 3 -19.91 1.53 10.42
C ASP A 3 -20.22 0.03 10.38
N PRO A 4 -21.10 -0.49 11.26
CA PRO A 4 -21.43 -1.91 11.31
C PRO A 4 -22.19 -2.40 10.09
N SER A 5 -22.64 -1.50 9.20
CA SER A 5 -23.32 -1.86 7.94
C SER A 5 -22.34 -2.18 6.80
N VAL A 6 -21.03 -1.89 6.98
CA VAL A 6 -20.00 -2.13 5.96
C VAL A 6 -19.07 -3.24 6.42
N GLY A 7 -18.97 -4.30 5.63
CA GLY A 7 -18.04 -5.42 5.84
C GLY A 7 -16.92 -5.42 4.80
N PHE A 8 -15.75 -5.95 5.19
CA PHE A 8 -14.64 -6.16 4.28
C PHE A 8 -14.44 -7.66 4.05
N VAL A 9 -14.31 -8.06 2.79
CA VAL A 9 -14.13 -9.46 2.39
C VAL A 9 -12.89 -9.58 1.50
N TYR A 10 -11.98 -10.47 1.89
CA TYR A 10 -10.86 -10.84 1.02
C TYR A 10 -11.33 -11.86 -0.02
N PRO A 11 -11.06 -11.64 -1.32
CA PRO A 11 -11.38 -12.62 -2.37
C PRO A 11 -10.62 -13.93 -2.16
N LYS A 12 -11.29 -15.06 -2.38
CA LYS A 12 -10.68 -16.39 -2.22
C LYS A 12 -9.74 -16.76 -3.36
N ASP A 13 -9.94 -16.17 -4.53
CA ASP A 13 -9.15 -16.33 -5.75
C ASP A 13 -7.93 -15.41 -5.80
N GLY A 14 -7.83 -14.50 -4.84
CA GLY A 14 -6.64 -13.70 -4.63
C GLY A 14 -6.88 -12.19 -4.63
N THR A 15 -5.93 -11.48 -4.04
CA THR A 15 -5.87 -10.01 -4.03
C THR A 15 -4.45 -9.55 -4.31
N SER A 16 -4.28 -8.33 -4.76
CA SER A 16 -2.96 -7.74 -4.93
C SER A 16 -2.43 -7.17 -3.61
N ALA A 17 -1.11 -7.20 -3.44
CA ALA A 17 -0.41 -6.48 -2.38
C ALA A 17 0.66 -5.60 -3.01
N VAL A 18 0.35 -4.33 -3.16
CA VAL A 18 1.25 -3.34 -3.78
C VAL A 18 1.78 -2.42 -2.68
N PRO A 19 3.09 -2.40 -2.40
CA PRO A 19 3.66 -1.54 -1.38
C PRO A 19 3.70 -0.07 -1.84
N ASP A 20 3.45 0.84 -0.91
CA ASP A 20 3.76 2.25 -1.10
C ASP A 20 5.28 2.45 -1.06
N GLY A 21 5.80 3.27 -1.95
CA GLY A 21 7.23 3.55 -2.05
C GLY A 21 7.62 4.91 -1.47
N VAL A 22 8.81 4.98 -0.88
CA VAL A 22 9.50 6.23 -0.55
C VAL A 22 10.89 6.20 -1.16
N ALA A 23 11.30 7.31 -1.79
CA ALA A 23 12.58 7.37 -2.48
C ALA A 23 13.29 8.71 -2.28
N LEU A 24 14.61 8.67 -2.25
CA LEU A 24 15.45 9.87 -2.26
C LEU A 24 15.60 10.40 -3.68
N VAL A 25 15.18 11.64 -3.90
CA VAL A 25 15.36 12.29 -5.20
C VAL A 25 16.84 12.69 -5.38
N LYS A 26 17.45 12.26 -6.47
CA LYS A 26 18.85 12.60 -6.79
C LYS A 26 19.03 14.13 -6.90
N GLY A 27 20.00 14.66 -6.16
CA GLY A 27 20.28 16.10 -6.15
C GLY A 27 19.30 16.95 -5.35
N CYS A 28 18.49 16.35 -4.48
CA CYS A 28 17.63 17.11 -3.58
C CYS A 28 18.46 18.03 -2.66
N PRO A 29 17.97 19.25 -2.35
CA PRO A 29 18.75 20.24 -1.60
C PRO A 29 18.97 19.90 -0.13
N ASN A 30 18.16 18.98 0.43
CA ASN A 30 18.19 18.59 1.85
C ASN A 30 18.34 17.07 2.00
N GLU A 31 19.37 16.49 1.41
CA GLU A 31 19.58 15.04 1.32
C GLU A 31 19.58 14.36 2.69
N GLU A 32 20.28 14.94 3.68
CA GLU A 32 20.37 14.38 5.02
C GLU A 32 18.99 14.35 5.72
N ASN A 33 18.21 15.41 5.60
CA ASN A 33 16.85 15.43 6.14
C ASN A 33 15.92 14.45 5.41
N ALA A 34 16.10 14.27 4.11
CA ALA A 34 15.33 13.29 3.35
C ALA A 34 15.65 11.85 3.78
N LYS A 35 16.91 11.54 4.07
CA LYS A 35 17.31 10.24 4.64
C LYS A 35 16.69 10.02 6.02
N LEU A 36 16.75 11.03 6.91
CA LEU A 36 16.10 10.95 8.21
C LEU A 36 14.59 10.73 8.11
N PHE A 37 13.94 11.35 7.12
CA PHE A 37 12.52 11.11 6.86
C PHE A 37 12.24 9.66 6.41
N ILE A 38 13.08 9.12 5.52
CA ILE A 38 12.97 7.71 5.08
C ILE A 38 13.14 6.77 6.29
N ASP A 39 14.15 7.00 7.13
CA ASP A 39 14.37 6.21 8.33
C ASP A 39 13.19 6.31 9.30
N PHE A 40 12.60 7.50 9.44
CA PHE A 40 11.44 7.72 10.29
C PHE A 40 10.20 6.96 9.77
N VAL A 41 9.84 7.09 8.48
CA VAL A 41 8.62 6.44 7.93
C VAL A 41 8.74 4.92 7.90
N THR A 42 9.95 4.38 7.88
CA THR A 42 10.21 2.94 7.97
C THR A 42 10.47 2.46 9.40
N SER A 43 10.48 3.37 10.39
CA SER A 43 10.68 3.03 11.80
C SER A 43 9.47 2.25 12.36
N LYS A 44 9.72 1.47 13.41
CA LYS A 44 8.66 0.74 14.12
C LYS A 44 7.62 1.68 14.71
N GLU A 45 8.05 2.81 15.25
CA GLU A 45 7.17 3.83 15.84
C GLU A 45 6.17 4.36 14.81
N CYS A 46 6.66 4.84 13.66
CA CYS A 46 5.81 5.38 12.60
C CYS A 46 4.87 4.31 12.01
N GLN A 47 5.39 3.11 11.77
CA GLN A 47 4.62 2.00 11.23
C GLN A 47 3.53 1.52 12.21
N THR A 48 3.79 1.58 13.52
CA THR A 48 2.79 1.25 14.56
C THR A 48 1.66 2.25 14.53
N GLU A 49 1.98 3.54 14.52
CA GLU A 49 0.98 4.61 14.43
C GLU A 49 0.10 4.47 13.17
N GLN A 50 0.72 4.23 12.03
CA GLN A 50 0.00 4.05 10.76
C GLN A 50 -0.89 2.80 10.77
N SER A 51 -0.44 1.71 11.38
CA SER A 51 -1.20 0.48 11.43
C SER A 51 -2.41 0.59 12.36
N GLN A 52 -2.23 1.15 13.55
CA GLN A 52 -3.26 1.23 14.56
C GLN A 52 -4.33 2.29 14.28
N ASN A 53 -3.91 3.47 13.82
CA ASN A 53 -4.80 4.61 13.68
C ASN A 53 -5.29 4.84 12.24
N TRP A 54 -4.59 4.29 11.25
CA TRP A 54 -4.88 4.54 9.83
C TRP A 54 -5.17 3.28 9.03
N GLY A 55 -5.16 2.11 9.66
CA GLY A 55 -5.41 0.83 9.00
C GLY A 55 -4.40 0.51 7.89
N ARG A 56 -3.16 1.02 8.01
CA ARG A 56 -2.09 0.72 7.06
C ARG A 56 -1.39 -0.58 7.46
N ARG A 57 -1.13 -1.44 6.49
CA ARG A 57 -0.38 -2.66 6.72
C ARG A 57 1.11 -2.32 6.88
N PRO A 58 1.76 -2.73 7.99
CA PRO A 58 3.20 -2.50 8.15
C PRO A 58 3.99 -3.35 7.15
N VAL A 59 5.12 -2.81 6.67
CA VAL A 59 6.06 -3.54 5.79
C VAL A 59 7.17 -4.24 6.57
N ARG A 60 7.24 -4.01 7.88
CA ARG A 60 8.25 -4.60 8.76
C ARG A 60 7.82 -6.00 9.20
N SER A 61 8.76 -6.95 9.15
CA SER A 61 8.53 -8.34 9.59
C SER A 61 8.48 -8.53 11.11
N ASP A 62 8.95 -7.53 11.88
CA ASP A 62 8.94 -7.53 13.34
C ASP A 62 7.70 -6.85 13.95
N MET A 63 6.64 -6.70 13.14
CA MET A 63 5.38 -6.08 13.55
C MET A 63 4.19 -6.95 13.23
N GLU A 64 3.19 -6.91 14.11
CA GLU A 64 1.87 -7.48 13.83
C GLU A 64 1.02 -6.47 13.05
N VAL A 65 0.08 -6.98 12.27
CA VAL A 65 -0.93 -6.15 11.60
C VAL A 65 -1.94 -5.58 12.60
N GLY A 66 -2.57 -4.46 12.25
CA GLY A 66 -3.61 -3.85 13.08
C GLY A 66 -4.85 -4.75 13.24
N ASP A 67 -5.67 -4.44 14.24
CA ASP A 67 -6.88 -5.19 14.56
C ASP A 67 -7.84 -5.25 13.37
N GLY A 68 -8.38 -6.44 13.11
CA GLY A 68 -9.30 -6.69 11.99
C GLY A 68 -8.63 -6.85 10.64
N MET A 69 -7.31 -6.77 10.56
CA MET A 69 -6.56 -6.92 9.32
C MET A 69 -5.95 -8.33 9.22
N ALA A 70 -6.18 -9.04 8.12
CA ALA A 70 -5.54 -10.33 7.88
C ALA A 70 -4.03 -10.17 7.66
N LYS A 71 -3.22 -11.14 8.09
CA LYS A 71 -1.78 -11.19 7.75
C LYS A 71 -1.63 -11.49 6.25
N LEU A 72 -0.55 -11.00 5.63
CA LEU A 72 -0.30 -11.30 4.22
C LEU A 72 -0.15 -12.79 3.96
N ASP A 73 0.47 -13.52 4.88
CA ASP A 73 0.67 -14.97 4.79
C ASP A 73 -0.64 -15.77 4.83
N ASP A 74 -1.73 -15.15 5.34
CA ASP A 74 -3.06 -15.74 5.38
C ASP A 74 -3.90 -15.44 4.13
N LEU A 75 -3.36 -14.64 3.20
CA LEU A 75 -4.03 -14.22 1.99
C LEU A 75 -3.49 -14.94 0.76
N VAL A 76 -4.37 -15.24 -0.18
CA VAL A 76 -3.96 -15.62 -1.53
C VAL A 76 -3.58 -14.34 -2.26
N LEU A 77 -2.32 -14.22 -2.65
CA LEU A 77 -1.83 -13.07 -3.41
C LEU A 77 -1.72 -13.44 -4.89
N VAL A 78 -2.23 -12.56 -5.76
CA VAL A 78 -2.02 -12.68 -7.20
C VAL A 78 -0.59 -12.25 -7.55
N ASP A 79 0.01 -12.89 -8.55
CA ASP A 79 1.27 -12.45 -9.13
C ASP A 79 1.01 -11.16 -9.93
N TYR A 80 1.35 -10.03 -9.30
CA TYR A 80 1.07 -8.71 -9.87
C TYR A 80 2.22 -8.26 -10.77
N ASP A 81 1.95 -8.20 -12.07
CA ASP A 81 2.89 -7.73 -13.07
C ASP A 81 3.03 -6.21 -13.03
N PHE A 82 4.05 -5.72 -12.32
CA PHE A 82 4.34 -4.30 -12.18
C PHE A 82 4.75 -3.64 -13.49
N ASP A 83 5.49 -4.34 -14.35
CA ASP A 83 5.95 -3.81 -15.62
C ASP A 83 4.77 -3.64 -16.58
N TRP A 84 3.91 -4.64 -16.67
CA TRP A 84 2.67 -4.53 -17.44
C TRP A 84 1.78 -3.39 -16.92
N ALA A 85 1.56 -3.32 -15.61
CA ALA A 85 0.72 -2.29 -15.00
C ALA A 85 1.25 -0.87 -15.25
N ALA A 86 2.56 -0.68 -15.23
CA ALA A 86 3.19 0.60 -15.51
C ALA A 86 3.05 0.99 -17.00
N ASN A 87 3.27 0.04 -17.91
CA ASN A 87 3.21 0.27 -19.35
C ASN A 87 1.78 0.53 -19.85
N GLU A 88 0.79 -0.19 -19.31
CA GLU A 88 -0.61 -0.10 -19.72
C GLU A 88 -1.43 0.94 -18.93
N LYS A 89 -0.80 1.66 -18.02
CA LYS A 89 -1.49 2.60 -17.11
C LYS A 89 -2.36 3.61 -17.85
N GLU A 90 -1.81 4.28 -18.85
CA GLU A 90 -2.52 5.34 -19.58
C GLU A 90 -3.69 4.76 -20.38
N ALA A 91 -3.48 3.66 -21.10
CA ALA A 91 -4.51 2.98 -21.87
C ALA A 91 -5.66 2.45 -20.97
N ASN A 92 -5.32 1.91 -19.80
CA ASN A 92 -6.31 1.44 -18.84
C ASN A 92 -7.14 2.59 -18.23
N ILE A 93 -6.52 3.75 -17.97
CA ILE A 93 -7.23 4.95 -17.48
C ILE A 93 -8.17 5.48 -18.56
N GLU A 94 -7.71 5.57 -19.82
CA GLU A 94 -8.53 6.00 -20.94
C GLU A 94 -9.75 5.07 -21.11
N HIS A 95 -9.50 3.76 -21.15
CA HIS A 95 -10.57 2.77 -21.26
C HIS A 95 -11.59 2.84 -20.09
N PHE A 96 -11.11 3.04 -18.87
CA PHE A 96 -11.97 3.23 -17.70
C PHE A 96 -12.85 4.48 -17.87
N ASN A 97 -12.28 5.60 -18.30
CA ASN A 97 -13.02 6.83 -18.52
C ASN A 97 -14.09 6.69 -19.63
N ASP A 98 -13.76 5.98 -20.72
CA ASP A 98 -14.72 5.70 -21.78
C ASP A 98 -15.95 4.89 -21.34
N ILE A 99 -15.78 4.08 -20.29
CA ILE A 99 -16.87 3.27 -19.73
C ILE A 99 -17.66 4.02 -18.65
N MET A 100 -16.96 4.83 -17.84
CA MET A 100 -17.51 5.37 -16.59
C MET A 100 -17.94 6.83 -16.70
N VAL A 101 -17.49 7.56 -17.73
CA VAL A 101 -17.81 8.99 -17.93
C VAL A 101 -18.67 9.13 -19.19
N ASP A 102 -19.99 9.05 -19.01
CA ASP A 102 -20.99 9.50 -19.98
C ASP A 102 -21.18 11.02 -19.89
#